data_2eb25646809d1e1b62a130e99fba2fe5
#
_entry.id   2eb25646809d1e1b62a130e99fba2fe5
#
_cell.length_a   1.000
_cell.length_b   1.000
_cell.length_c   1.000
_cell.angle_alpha   90.00
_cell.angle_beta   90.00
_cell.angle_gamma   90.00
#
_symmetry.space_group_name_H-M   'P 1'
#
loop_
_entity.id
_entity.type
_entity.pdbx_description
1 polymer ?
#
loop_
_entity_poly.entity_id
_entity_poly.type
_entity_poly.pdbx_seq_one_letter_code
_entity_poly.pdbx_strand_id
1 'polypeptide(L)'
;LKENSAYIYSESLGNRVYKGPVSDISYVLSNSEIICYDGKAMWHTFDRCGKAPDKSVKFLDISLYAYVLNPGSGNATLPSLISMFLGECVEENTPCQRLMYLLEAEMKTKVCNDGVEKILFEIEIPLINILAEIEKTGFKIDTDGMLEFSEALSKLADELAERIYMQAGGEFNINSPKQLGELLFVTLGLPYKK
;
A
#
# COMPACT_ATOMS: atom_id res chain seq x y z
N LEU A 1 -2.10 -5.48 -11.82
CA LEU A 1 -3.14 -6.42 -12.30
C LEU A 1 -4.14 -5.68 -13.21
N LYS A 2 -3.74 -5.29 -14.42
CA LYS A 2 -4.62 -4.58 -15.37
C LYS A 2 -5.57 -5.52 -16.14
N GLU A 3 -5.41 -6.81 -15.98
CA GLU A 3 -6.27 -7.86 -16.56
C GLU A 3 -6.26 -9.02 -15.56
N ASN A 4 -7.33 -9.82 -15.52
CA ASN A 4 -7.45 -11.01 -14.67
C ASN A 4 -6.38 -12.09 -14.99
N SER A 5 -5.15 -11.67 -15.21
CA SER A 5 -4.01 -12.51 -15.54
C SER A 5 -2.98 -12.49 -14.41
N ALA A 6 -2.50 -13.65 -14.03
CA ALA A 6 -1.36 -13.78 -13.12
C ALA A 6 -0.17 -14.38 -13.85
N TYR A 7 1.01 -14.02 -13.36
CA TYR A 7 2.26 -14.58 -13.81
C TYR A 7 2.83 -15.42 -12.68
N ILE A 8 3.16 -16.66 -12.96
CA ILE A 8 3.78 -17.57 -11.99
C ILE A 8 5.16 -17.96 -12.52
N TYR A 9 6.15 -17.87 -11.65
CA TYR A 9 7.46 -18.46 -11.86
C TYR A 9 7.56 -19.74 -11.02
N SER A 10 8.08 -20.80 -11.58
CA SER A 10 8.35 -22.04 -10.86
C SER A 10 9.71 -22.58 -11.26
N GLU A 11 10.59 -22.73 -10.29
CA GLU A 11 11.91 -23.34 -10.46
C GLU A 11 11.78 -24.86 -10.73
N SER A 12 10.87 -25.53 -10.04
CA SER A 12 10.62 -26.96 -10.21
C SER A 12 10.11 -27.34 -11.60
N LEU A 13 9.51 -26.40 -12.34
CA LEU A 13 9.08 -26.55 -13.72
C LEU A 13 10.11 -26.04 -14.75
N GLY A 14 11.39 -25.93 -14.37
CA GLY A 14 12.45 -25.53 -15.25
C GLY A 14 12.48 -24.05 -15.57
N ASN A 15 12.32 -23.20 -14.59
CA ASN A 15 12.40 -21.73 -14.71
C ASN A 15 11.39 -21.13 -15.71
N ARG A 16 10.20 -21.67 -15.78
CA ARG A 16 9.14 -21.20 -16.68
C ARG A 16 8.25 -20.18 -16.02
N VAL A 17 7.89 -19.16 -16.78
CA VAL A 17 6.84 -18.19 -16.41
C VAL A 17 5.54 -18.61 -17.08
N TYR A 18 4.52 -18.91 -16.29
CA TYR A 18 3.16 -19.14 -16.77
C TYR A 18 2.37 -17.82 -16.71
N LYS A 19 1.63 -17.51 -17.78
CA LYS A 19 0.65 -16.44 -17.80
C LYS A 19 -0.73 -17.04 -18.05
N GLY A 20 -1.66 -16.83 -17.13
CA GLY A 20 -3.02 -17.34 -17.25
C GLY A 20 -4.00 -16.57 -16.38
N PRO A 21 -5.32 -16.85 -16.54
CA PRO A 21 -6.34 -16.22 -15.72
C PRO A 21 -6.14 -16.61 -14.24
N VAL A 22 -6.42 -15.68 -13.34
CA VAL A 22 -6.30 -15.88 -11.88
C VAL A 22 -7.19 -17.04 -11.41
N SER A 23 -8.32 -17.27 -12.06
CA SER A 23 -9.23 -18.39 -11.76
C SER A 23 -8.58 -19.77 -11.83
N ASP A 24 -7.66 -19.97 -12.76
CA ASP A 24 -7.00 -21.27 -12.98
C ASP A 24 -5.93 -21.56 -11.94
N ILE A 25 -5.36 -20.49 -11.37
CA ILE A 25 -4.27 -20.56 -10.42
C ILE A 25 -4.76 -20.92 -9.03
N SER A 26 -5.94 -20.49 -8.64
CA SER A 26 -6.46 -20.69 -7.28
C SER A 26 -6.55 -22.15 -6.85
N TYR A 27 -6.72 -23.09 -7.80
CA TYR A 27 -6.72 -24.53 -7.51
C TYR A 27 -5.32 -25.08 -7.19
N VAL A 28 -4.28 -24.47 -7.75
CA VAL A 28 -2.87 -24.89 -7.58
C VAL A 28 -2.30 -24.36 -6.28
N LEU A 29 -2.92 -23.36 -5.66
CA LEU A 29 -2.36 -22.61 -4.54
C LEU A 29 -2.77 -23.12 -3.15
N SER A 30 -3.58 -24.17 -3.03
CA SER A 30 -3.84 -24.81 -1.72
C SER A 30 -2.55 -25.42 -1.16
N ASN A 31 -2.25 -25.10 0.09
CA ASN A 31 -1.02 -25.52 0.79
C ASN A 31 0.30 -25.03 0.15
N SER A 32 0.29 -23.89 -0.50
CA SER A 32 1.45 -23.33 -1.17
C SER A 32 1.99 -22.09 -0.46
N GLU A 33 3.28 -21.84 -0.61
CA GLU A 33 3.92 -20.57 -0.29
C GLU A 33 3.99 -19.72 -1.57
N ILE A 34 3.50 -18.49 -1.51
CA ILE A 34 3.41 -17.60 -2.66
C ILE A 34 4.27 -16.37 -2.39
N ILE A 35 5.34 -16.20 -3.15
CA ILE A 35 6.13 -14.97 -3.12
C ILE A 35 5.34 -13.90 -3.89
N CYS A 36 5.05 -12.81 -3.22
CA CYS A 36 4.27 -11.71 -3.79
C CYS A 36 4.79 -10.35 -3.30
N TYR A 37 4.29 -9.31 -3.93
CA TYR A 37 4.39 -7.94 -3.44
C TYR A 37 2.97 -7.44 -3.18
N ASP A 38 2.68 -7.01 -1.94
CA ASP A 38 1.34 -6.73 -1.42
C ASP A 38 0.42 -7.98 -1.40
N GLY A 39 0.69 -8.86 -0.44
CA GLY A 39 -0.06 -10.12 -0.23
C GLY A 39 -1.53 -9.91 0.04
N LYS A 40 -1.91 -8.80 0.69
CA LYS A 40 -3.30 -8.47 0.98
C LYS A 40 -4.07 -8.10 -0.28
N ALA A 41 -3.49 -7.29 -1.17
CA ALA A 41 -4.07 -6.98 -2.47
C ALA A 41 -4.22 -8.24 -3.34
N MET A 42 -3.27 -9.16 -3.24
CA MET A 42 -3.34 -10.46 -3.92
C MET A 42 -4.49 -11.31 -3.35
N TRP A 43 -4.63 -11.38 -2.04
CA TRP A 43 -5.74 -12.08 -1.38
C TRP A 43 -7.11 -11.56 -1.88
N HIS A 44 -7.32 -10.24 -1.89
CA HIS A 44 -8.54 -9.62 -2.40
C HIS A 44 -8.77 -9.89 -3.90
N THR A 45 -7.70 -10.04 -4.67
CA THR A 45 -7.82 -10.39 -6.08
C THR A 45 -8.36 -11.81 -6.27
N PHE A 46 -7.88 -12.77 -5.49
CA PHE A 46 -8.41 -14.14 -5.48
C PHE A 46 -9.87 -14.18 -5.03
N ASP A 47 -10.20 -13.46 -3.97
CA ASP A 47 -11.56 -13.39 -3.45
C ASP A 47 -12.55 -12.83 -4.49
N ARG A 48 -12.18 -11.75 -5.18
CA ARG A 48 -12.99 -11.17 -6.28
C ARG A 48 -13.19 -12.15 -7.46
N CYS A 49 -12.27 -13.07 -7.67
CA CYS A 49 -12.41 -14.14 -8.64
C CYS A 49 -13.27 -15.32 -8.13
N GLY A 50 -13.90 -15.18 -6.96
CA GLY A 50 -14.76 -16.22 -6.35
C GLY A 50 -13.99 -17.35 -5.69
N LYS A 51 -12.70 -17.17 -5.40
CA LYS A 51 -11.80 -18.18 -4.85
C LYS A 51 -10.90 -17.58 -3.80
N ALA A 52 -11.48 -17.20 -2.65
CA ALA A 52 -10.71 -16.75 -1.51
C ALA A 52 -9.62 -17.79 -1.15
N PRO A 53 -8.38 -17.38 -0.90
CA PRO A 53 -7.32 -18.29 -0.51
C PRO A 53 -7.68 -19.04 0.77
N ASP A 54 -7.35 -20.32 0.82
CA ASP A 54 -7.43 -21.09 2.05
C ASP A 54 -6.42 -20.53 3.08
N LYS A 55 -6.70 -20.71 4.36
CA LYS A 55 -5.79 -20.33 5.47
C LYS A 55 -4.44 -21.06 5.43
N SER A 56 -4.35 -22.15 4.67
CA SER A 56 -3.11 -22.88 4.42
C SER A 56 -2.16 -22.17 3.45
N VAL A 57 -2.63 -21.18 2.69
CA VAL A 57 -1.81 -20.40 1.77
C VAL A 57 -1.01 -19.37 2.55
N LYS A 58 0.31 -19.40 2.40
CA LYS A 58 1.21 -18.42 2.98
C LYS A 58 1.66 -17.43 1.92
N PHE A 59 1.43 -16.15 2.17
CA PHE A 59 1.93 -15.07 1.34
C PHE A 59 3.29 -14.60 1.85
N LEU A 60 4.37 -14.96 1.16
CA LEU A 60 5.70 -14.42 1.42
C LEU A 60 5.79 -13.03 0.77
N ASP A 61 5.32 -12.03 1.49
CA ASP A 61 5.13 -10.68 0.99
C ASP A 61 6.42 -9.85 1.09
N ILE A 62 7.03 -9.58 -0.06
CA ILE A 62 8.25 -8.78 -0.19
C ILE A 62 8.13 -7.40 0.50
N SER A 63 6.94 -6.80 0.49
CA SER A 63 6.73 -5.51 1.16
C SER A 63 6.85 -5.62 2.69
N LEU A 64 6.41 -6.73 3.27
CA LEU A 64 6.55 -7.00 4.71
C LEU A 64 7.99 -7.33 5.09
N TYR A 65 8.75 -8.05 4.24
CA TYR A 65 10.19 -8.21 4.45
C TYR A 65 10.89 -6.84 4.51
N ALA A 66 10.58 -5.94 3.58
CA ALA A 66 11.15 -4.60 3.56
C ALA A 66 10.75 -3.80 4.81
N TYR A 67 9.50 -3.91 5.25
CA TYR A 67 8.99 -3.26 6.44
C TYR A 67 9.72 -3.69 7.72
N VAL A 68 9.90 -4.99 7.94
CA VAL A 68 10.58 -5.48 9.16
C VAL A 68 12.08 -5.18 9.16
N LEU A 69 12.72 -5.13 7.98
CA LEU A 69 14.12 -4.77 7.84
C LEU A 69 14.37 -3.27 8.02
N ASN A 70 13.43 -2.42 7.61
CA ASN A 70 13.54 -0.98 7.75
C ASN A 70 12.16 -0.31 7.92
N PRO A 71 11.59 -0.29 9.13
CA PRO A 71 10.26 0.27 9.39
C PRO A 71 10.10 1.76 9.03
N GLY A 72 11.21 2.50 8.96
CA GLY A 72 11.23 3.94 8.66
C GLY A 72 11.32 4.30 7.18
N SER A 73 11.48 3.34 6.27
CA SER A 73 11.72 3.60 4.83
C SER A 73 10.47 3.99 4.03
N GLY A 74 9.29 3.98 4.65
CA GLY A 74 8.02 4.19 3.94
C GLY A 74 7.69 3.03 2.98
N ASN A 75 6.80 3.29 2.02
CA ASN A 75 6.39 2.28 1.03
C ASN A 75 7.42 2.18 -0.10
N ALA A 76 8.43 1.34 0.07
CA ALA A 76 9.40 1.05 -0.98
C ALA A 76 8.71 0.26 -2.12
N THR A 77 8.84 0.71 -3.36
CA THR A 77 8.29 0.02 -4.53
C THR A 77 9.07 -1.24 -4.87
N LEU A 78 8.43 -2.22 -5.52
CA LEU A 78 9.12 -3.46 -5.93
C LEU A 78 10.36 -3.18 -6.81
N PRO A 79 10.35 -2.28 -7.80
CA PRO A 79 11.55 -1.92 -8.55
C PRO A 79 12.67 -1.35 -7.66
N SER A 80 12.34 -0.51 -6.68
CA SER A 80 13.34 0.04 -5.77
C SER A 80 13.97 -1.02 -4.87
N LEU A 81 13.20 -2.01 -4.41
CA LEU A 81 13.71 -3.14 -3.64
C LEU A 81 14.62 -4.04 -4.47
N ILE A 82 14.24 -4.36 -5.71
CA ILE A 82 15.06 -5.12 -6.64
C ILE A 82 16.40 -4.39 -6.86
N SER A 83 16.36 -3.09 -7.11
CA SER A 83 17.58 -2.31 -7.28
C SER A 83 18.46 -2.29 -6.03
N MET A 84 17.86 -2.11 -4.87
CA MET A 84 18.57 -2.03 -3.59
C MET A 84 19.27 -3.35 -3.19
N PHE A 85 18.57 -4.47 -3.37
CA PHE A 85 19.04 -5.77 -2.87
C PHE A 85 19.77 -6.62 -3.93
N LEU A 86 19.39 -6.49 -5.20
CA LEU A 86 19.95 -7.28 -6.29
C LEU A 86 20.84 -6.46 -7.25
N GLY A 87 20.81 -5.13 -7.16
CA GLY A 87 21.55 -4.25 -8.09
C GLY A 87 20.97 -4.18 -9.50
N GLU A 88 19.78 -4.74 -9.72
CA GLU A 88 19.12 -4.81 -11.03
C GLU A 88 18.15 -3.63 -11.22
N CYS A 89 18.11 -3.06 -12.42
CA CYS A 89 17.15 -2.02 -12.76
C CYS A 89 15.96 -2.61 -13.51
N VAL A 90 14.76 -2.39 -12.99
CA VAL A 90 13.50 -2.88 -13.58
C VAL A 90 12.55 -1.71 -13.76
N GLU A 91 11.94 -1.61 -14.95
CA GLU A 91 10.89 -0.63 -15.20
C GLU A 91 9.57 -1.04 -14.53
N GLU A 92 8.76 -0.05 -14.15
CA GLU A 92 7.42 -0.31 -13.63
C GLU A 92 6.60 -1.16 -14.62
N ASN A 93 5.88 -2.15 -14.07
CA ASN A 93 5.06 -3.12 -14.81
C ASN A 93 5.84 -4.15 -15.65
N THR A 94 7.15 -4.22 -15.57
CA THR A 94 7.91 -5.32 -16.18
C THR A 94 7.68 -6.62 -15.38
N PRO A 95 7.39 -7.75 -16.04
CA PRO A 95 7.32 -9.04 -15.38
C PRO A 95 8.65 -9.41 -14.74
N CYS A 96 8.71 -9.48 -13.41
CA CYS A 96 9.95 -9.68 -12.65
C CYS A 96 9.90 -10.89 -11.68
N GLN A 97 9.12 -11.92 -12.00
CA GLN A 97 8.88 -13.08 -11.11
C GLN A 97 10.17 -13.78 -10.69
N ARG A 98 11.14 -13.94 -11.61
CA ARG A 98 12.44 -14.50 -11.28
C ARG A 98 13.22 -13.63 -10.30
N LEU A 99 13.17 -12.31 -10.52
CA LEU A 99 13.84 -11.36 -9.61
C LEU A 99 13.17 -11.33 -8.24
N MET A 100 11.84 -11.45 -8.18
CA MET A 100 11.12 -11.59 -6.90
C MET A 100 11.54 -12.83 -6.13
N TYR A 101 11.75 -13.96 -6.79
CA TYR A 101 12.25 -15.18 -6.17
C TYR A 101 13.66 -14.98 -5.59
N LEU A 102 14.56 -14.38 -6.36
CA LEU A 102 15.91 -14.07 -5.89
C LEU A 102 15.90 -13.03 -4.77
N LEU A 103 15.02 -12.04 -4.86
CA LEU A 103 14.86 -10.98 -3.87
C LEU A 103 14.37 -11.55 -2.53
N GLU A 104 13.38 -12.46 -2.56
CA GLU A 104 12.90 -13.13 -1.34
C GLU A 104 14.03 -13.87 -0.64
N ALA A 105 14.83 -14.64 -1.36
CA ALA A 105 15.93 -15.40 -0.80
C ALA A 105 17.00 -14.51 -0.14
N GLU A 106 17.34 -13.38 -0.79
CA GLU A 106 18.29 -12.41 -0.26
C GLU A 106 17.74 -11.70 0.98
N MET A 107 16.48 -11.24 0.92
CA MET A 107 15.84 -10.56 2.05
C MET A 107 15.62 -11.50 3.24
N LYS A 108 15.27 -12.76 2.99
CA LYS A 108 15.14 -13.79 4.04
C LYS A 108 16.46 -13.99 4.80
N THR A 109 17.56 -14.02 4.08
CA THR A 109 18.90 -14.11 4.69
C THR A 109 19.15 -12.92 5.62
N LYS A 110 18.80 -11.70 5.20
CA LYS A 110 18.94 -10.50 6.04
C LYS A 110 18.01 -10.52 7.25
N VAL A 111 16.74 -10.91 7.07
CA VAL A 111 15.77 -11.05 8.16
C VAL A 111 16.29 -11.99 9.26
N CYS A 112 16.89 -13.13 8.86
CA CYS A 112 17.51 -14.05 9.82
C CYS A 112 18.74 -13.45 10.50
N ASN A 113 19.61 -12.76 9.76
CA ASN A 113 20.82 -12.14 10.32
C ASN A 113 20.49 -11.02 11.31
N ASP A 114 19.43 -10.25 11.05
CA ASP A 114 18.97 -9.16 11.90
C ASP A 114 18.10 -9.65 13.08
N GLY A 115 17.76 -10.94 13.13
CA GLY A 115 17.00 -11.57 14.21
C GLY A 115 15.53 -11.17 14.27
N VAL A 116 14.96 -10.73 13.14
CA VAL A 116 13.55 -10.26 13.05
C VAL A 116 12.61 -11.28 12.40
N GLU A 117 13.08 -12.52 12.17
CA GLU A 117 12.33 -13.59 11.54
C GLU A 117 11.03 -13.94 12.26
N LYS A 118 11.01 -13.88 13.60
CA LYS A 118 9.80 -14.15 14.39
C LYS A 118 8.72 -13.11 14.13
N ILE A 119 9.11 -11.84 14.03
CA ILE A 119 8.15 -10.76 13.75
C ILE A 119 7.54 -11.00 12.38
N LEU A 120 8.37 -11.30 11.37
CA LEU A 120 7.89 -11.52 10.01
C LEU A 120 7.00 -12.77 9.90
N PHE A 121 7.48 -13.93 10.35
CA PHE A 121 6.81 -15.21 10.07
C PHE A 121 5.71 -15.57 11.07
N GLU A 122 5.80 -15.12 12.32
CA GLU A 122 4.82 -15.44 13.36
C GLU A 122 3.75 -14.35 13.54
N ILE A 123 4.00 -13.12 13.07
CA ILE A 123 3.08 -11.99 13.24
C ILE A 123 2.65 -11.43 11.89
N GLU A 124 3.55 -10.81 11.12
CA GLU A 124 3.20 -10.02 9.94
C GLU A 124 2.58 -10.86 8.82
N ILE A 125 3.20 -11.98 8.45
CA ILE A 125 2.68 -12.86 7.40
C ILE A 125 1.31 -13.47 7.75
N PRO A 126 1.08 -14.03 8.95
CA PRO A 126 -0.25 -14.50 9.33
C PRO A 126 -1.33 -13.41 9.37
N LEU A 127 -0.96 -12.17 9.67
CA LEU A 127 -1.89 -11.04 9.68
C LEU A 127 -2.46 -10.71 8.30
N ILE A 128 -1.80 -11.04 7.20
CA ILE A 128 -2.31 -10.79 5.85
C ILE A 128 -3.72 -11.36 5.67
N ASN A 129 -3.91 -12.64 5.99
CA ASN A 129 -5.20 -13.31 5.86
C ASN A 129 -6.26 -12.72 6.79
N ILE A 130 -5.88 -12.43 8.03
CA ILE A 130 -6.79 -11.89 9.05
C ILE A 130 -7.26 -10.49 8.65
N LEU A 131 -6.34 -9.62 8.25
CA LEU A 131 -6.66 -8.25 7.84
C LEU A 131 -7.50 -8.23 6.56
N ALA A 132 -7.20 -9.10 5.59
CA ALA A 132 -7.98 -9.22 4.38
C ALA A 132 -9.43 -9.70 4.65
N GLU A 133 -9.63 -10.66 5.57
CA GLU A 133 -10.95 -11.10 6.00
C GLU A 133 -11.72 -9.99 6.73
N ILE A 134 -11.05 -9.20 7.58
CA ILE A 134 -11.65 -8.05 8.27
C ILE A 134 -12.08 -7.00 7.25
N GLU A 135 -11.22 -6.66 6.30
CA GLU A 135 -11.51 -5.68 5.25
C GLU A 135 -12.66 -6.14 4.33
N LYS A 136 -12.72 -7.44 4.02
CA LYS A 136 -13.83 -8.03 3.26
C LYS A 136 -15.16 -7.93 4.02
N THR A 137 -15.14 -8.21 5.31
CA THR A 137 -16.34 -8.16 6.16
C THR A 137 -16.82 -6.72 6.32
N GLY A 138 -15.89 -5.79 6.50
CA GLY A 138 -16.17 -4.39 6.76
C GLY A 138 -16.91 -4.17 8.07
N PHE A 139 -17.36 -2.96 8.27
CA PHE A 139 -18.25 -2.59 9.36
C PHE A 139 -19.31 -1.61 8.86
N LYS A 140 -20.47 -1.64 9.51
CA LYS A 140 -21.57 -0.74 9.17
C LYS A 140 -21.24 0.68 9.63
N ILE A 141 -21.33 1.63 8.71
CA ILE A 141 -21.21 3.07 9.01
C ILE A 141 -22.57 3.74 8.84
N ASP A 142 -22.79 4.75 9.65
CA ASP A 142 -23.95 5.64 9.50
C ASP A 142 -23.65 6.67 8.40
N THR A 143 -24.03 6.32 7.17
CA THR A 143 -23.80 7.16 6.00
C THR A 143 -24.59 8.47 6.05
N ASP A 144 -25.81 8.43 6.59
CA ASP A 144 -26.68 9.60 6.65
C ASP A 144 -26.15 10.60 7.67
N GLY A 145 -25.78 10.13 8.87
CA GLY A 145 -25.12 10.97 9.87
C GLY A 145 -23.79 11.55 9.41
N MET A 146 -23.01 10.80 8.62
CA MET A 146 -21.76 11.31 8.03
C MET A 146 -22.02 12.38 6.98
N LEU A 147 -23.07 12.25 6.17
CA LEU A 147 -23.45 13.26 5.18
C LEU A 147 -23.93 14.55 5.86
N GLU A 148 -24.82 14.44 6.85
CA GLU A 148 -25.28 15.60 7.64
C GLU A 148 -24.11 16.34 8.31
N PHE A 149 -23.17 15.59 8.89
CA PHE A 149 -21.96 16.15 9.50
C PHE A 149 -21.06 16.84 8.46
N SER A 150 -20.88 16.22 7.29
CA SER A 150 -20.11 16.80 6.20
C SER A 150 -20.72 18.10 5.69
N GLU A 151 -22.04 18.15 5.52
CA GLU A 151 -22.75 19.37 5.11
C GLU A 151 -22.61 20.49 6.16
N ALA A 152 -22.77 20.14 7.44
CA ALA A 152 -22.59 21.10 8.53
C ALA A 152 -21.17 21.66 8.60
N LEU A 153 -20.16 20.81 8.41
CA LEU A 153 -18.76 21.24 8.36
C LEU A 153 -18.47 22.12 7.14
N SER A 154 -18.97 21.76 5.96
CA SER A 154 -18.80 22.57 4.75
C SER A 154 -19.38 23.96 4.93
N LYS A 155 -20.61 24.06 5.45
CA LYS A 155 -21.26 25.34 5.73
C LYS A 155 -20.45 26.20 6.70
N LEU A 156 -19.96 25.59 7.79
CA LEU A 156 -19.11 26.30 8.76
C LEU A 156 -17.79 26.77 8.13
N ALA A 157 -17.17 25.93 7.28
CA ALA A 157 -15.94 26.29 6.59
C ALA A 157 -16.15 27.46 5.62
N ASP A 158 -17.26 27.47 4.88
CA ASP A 158 -17.63 28.56 3.97
C ASP A 158 -17.86 29.86 4.75
N GLU A 159 -18.64 29.82 5.84
CA GLU A 159 -18.87 30.98 6.71
C GLU A 159 -17.56 31.54 7.30
N LEU A 160 -16.61 30.67 7.68
CA LEU A 160 -15.30 31.09 8.16
C LEU A 160 -14.44 31.68 7.04
N ALA A 161 -14.48 31.09 5.84
CA ALA A 161 -13.78 31.62 4.67
C ALA A 161 -14.26 33.03 4.30
N GLU A 162 -15.58 33.26 4.26
CA GLU A 162 -16.16 34.58 4.00
C GLU A 162 -15.72 35.62 5.05
N ARG A 163 -15.69 35.24 6.32
CA ARG A 163 -15.19 36.12 7.39
C ARG A 163 -13.71 36.44 7.21
N ILE A 164 -12.89 35.50 6.81
CA ILE A 164 -11.47 35.71 6.52
C ILE A 164 -11.33 36.67 5.32
N TYR A 165 -12.08 36.47 4.24
CA TYR A 165 -12.02 37.33 3.05
C TYR A 165 -12.44 38.77 3.36
N MET A 166 -13.47 38.93 4.17
CA MET A 166 -13.88 40.28 4.63
C MET A 166 -12.78 40.99 5.43
N GLN A 167 -12.10 40.25 6.32
CA GLN A 167 -11.00 40.81 7.11
C GLN A 167 -9.73 41.04 6.27
N ALA A 168 -9.49 40.19 5.29
CA ALA A 168 -8.36 40.29 4.35
C ALA A 168 -8.54 41.44 3.32
N GLY A 169 -9.75 41.94 3.13
CA GLY A 169 -10.07 42.93 2.10
C GLY A 169 -10.19 42.37 0.69
N GLY A 170 -10.27 41.04 0.53
CA GLY A 170 -10.43 40.36 -0.75
C GLY A 170 -10.22 38.85 -0.66
N GLU A 171 -10.59 38.15 -1.73
CA GLU A 171 -10.42 36.70 -1.85
C GLU A 171 -8.96 36.33 -2.14
N PHE A 172 -8.51 35.25 -1.53
CA PHE A 172 -7.21 34.63 -1.81
C PHE A 172 -7.29 33.13 -1.49
N ASN A 173 -6.31 32.33 -1.94
CA ASN A 173 -6.28 30.92 -1.60
C ASN A 173 -5.79 30.71 -0.16
N ILE A 174 -6.74 30.49 0.78
CA ILE A 174 -6.48 30.26 2.20
C ILE A 174 -5.53 29.06 2.42
N ASN A 175 -5.58 28.04 1.56
CA ASN A 175 -4.73 26.86 1.62
C ASN A 175 -3.32 27.07 1.02
N SER A 176 -3.00 28.27 0.54
CA SER A 176 -1.68 28.61 0.03
C SER A 176 -0.85 29.31 1.12
N PRO A 177 0.15 28.63 1.72
CA PRO A 177 1.01 29.27 2.73
C PRO A 177 1.71 30.54 2.22
N LYS A 178 2.01 30.61 0.92
CA LYS A 178 2.63 31.78 0.29
C LYS A 178 1.68 32.96 0.29
N GLN A 179 0.45 32.82 -0.21
CA GLN A 179 -0.54 33.89 -0.26
C GLN A 179 -0.97 34.34 1.14
N LEU A 180 -1.14 33.36 2.06
CA LEU A 180 -1.44 33.65 3.46
C LEU A 180 -0.29 34.45 4.12
N GLY A 181 0.97 34.06 3.90
CA GLY A 181 2.11 34.79 4.40
C GLY A 181 2.22 36.22 3.84
N GLU A 182 1.95 36.41 2.55
CA GLU A 182 1.92 37.74 1.91
C GLU A 182 0.81 38.62 2.49
N LEU A 183 -0.39 38.08 2.69
CA LEU A 183 -1.47 38.79 3.34
C LEU A 183 -1.11 39.22 4.77
N LEU A 184 -0.65 38.29 5.61
CA LEU A 184 -0.40 38.53 7.02
C LEU A 184 0.75 39.51 7.24
N PHE A 185 1.88 39.33 6.53
CA PHE A 185 3.12 40.05 6.83
C PHE A 185 3.35 41.28 5.92
N VAL A 186 2.83 41.25 4.69
CA VAL A 186 3.01 42.39 3.77
C VAL A 186 1.78 43.27 3.78
N THR A 187 0.57 42.72 3.62
CA THR A 187 -0.67 43.54 3.49
C THR A 187 -1.15 44.01 4.86
N LEU A 188 -1.23 43.11 5.86
CA LEU A 188 -1.71 43.45 7.20
C LEU A 188 -0.57 43.95 8.13
N GLY A 189 0.69 43.84 7.73
CA GLY A 189 1.85 44.34 8.45
C GLY A 189 2.06 43.72 9.84
N LEU A 190 1.63 42.46 10.04
CA LEU A 190 1.81 41.79 11.32
C LEU A 190 3.29 41.51 11.59
N PRO A 191 3.74 41.62 12.85
CA PRO A 191 5.15 41.44 13.18
C PRO A 191 5.55 39.95 12.96
N TYR A 192 6.58 39.74 12.16
CA TYR A 192 7.21 38.43 11.99
C TYR A 192 8.15 38.15 13.14
N LYS A 193 7.83 37.17 13.99
CA LYS A 193 8.81 36.62 14.93
C LYS A 193 9.64 35.54 14.23
N LYS A 194 10.92 35.79 14.08
CA LYS A 194 11.90 34.73 13.71
C LYS A 194 11.99 33.68 14.78
#